data_a97efba5a7f32b11f813718190a569dd
#
_entry.id   a97efba5a7f32b11f813718190a569dd
#
_cell.length_a   1.000
_cell.length_b   1.000
_cell.length_c   1.000
_cell.angle_alpha   90.00
_cell.angle_beta   90.00
_cell.angle_gamma   90.00
#
_symmetry.space_group_name_H-M   'P 1'
#
loop_
_entity.id
_entity.type
_entity.pdbx_description
1 polymer ?
#
loop_
_entity_poly.entity_id
_entity_poly.type
_entity_poly.pdbx_seq_one_letter_code
_entity_poly.pdbx_strand_id
1 'polypeptide(L)'
;GSDSGQGYKICQKYNKTCKEKWFSDEQPVHKVKLDGYHLDIYEITQDEFKHAIGKDPSEFSGSHLPVENVTWFEAKKYCEHIGKRLPTEAEWERAARGKNNFVFWWGNKADSGKANFCDAQCEKRWKVSQLDDGFSYTAPVGSFPPNNYGLFDMAGNVYEWVSDWHDEGYYRNSPLENPQGPKSGRKKVMRGGSWINYPTGVRPADRTDSKPNARMDFVGFRCAL
;
A
#
# COMPACT_ATOMS: atom_id res chain seq x y z
N GLY A 1 -11.94 5.33 2.21
CA GLY A 1 -11.64 6.66 2.79
C GLY A 1 -11.65 6.68 4.32
N SER A 2 -11.16 7.74 4.93
CA SER A 2 -11.21 7.94 6.38
C SER A 2 -11.63 9.36 6.74
N ASP A 3 -11.99 9.56 8.02
CA ASP A 3 -12.10 10.90 8.58
C ASP A 3 -10.68 11.50 8.71
N SER A 4 -10.45 12.70 8.14
CA SER A 4 -9.16 13.39 8.19
C SER A 4 -8.64 13.58 9.61
N GLY A 5 -9.53 13.82 10.56
CA GLY A 5 -9.19 13.98 11.98
C GLY A 5 -8.54 12.74 12.58
N GLN A 6 -8.89 11.55 12.14
CA GLN A 6 -8.28 10.30 12.64
C GLN A 6 -6.83 10.16 12.17
N GLY A 7 -6.57 10.32 10.88
CA GLY A 7 -5.22 10.29 10.30
C GLY A 7 -4.33 11.38 10.91
N TYR A 8 -4.84 12.61 11.00
CA TYR A 8 -4.13 13.74 11.57
C TYR A 8 -3.74 13.52 13.04
N LYS A 9 -4.65 13.05 13.90
CA LYS A 9 -4.36 12.76 15.31
C LYS A 9 -3.23 11.74 15.49
N ILE A 10 -3.18 10.73 14.65
CA ILE A 10 -2.10 9.73 14.70
C ILE A 10 -0.80 10.33 14.18
N CYS A 11 -0.86 11.05 13.08
CA CYS A 11 0.31 11.69 12.51
C CYS A 11 1.01 12.60 13.52
N GLN A 12 0.26 13.41 14.28
CA GLN A 12 0.82 14.32 15.28
C GLN A 12 1.58 13.61 16.41
N LYS A 13 1.32 12.33 16.65
CA LYS A 13 2.08 11.55 17.65
C LYS A 13 3.52 11.31 17.22
N TYR A 14 3.76 11.16 15.92
CA TYR A 14 5.06 10.82 15.34
C TYR A 14 5.70 11.98 14.59
N ASN A 15 4.91 12.93 14.09
CA ASN A 15 5.39 14.07 13.31
C ASN A 15 4.71 15.36 13.74
N LYS A 16 5.45 16.22 14.46
CA LYS A 16 4.95 17.53 14.96
C LYS A 16 4.62 18.54 13.83
N THR A 17 5.15 18.33 12.63
CA THR A 17 4.89 19.18 11.46
C THR A 17 3.71 18.70 10.62
N CYS A 18 3.03 17.65 11.05
CA CYS A 18 1.87 17.11 10.39
C CYS A 18 0.77 18.13 10.16
N LYS A 19 0.15 18.10 8.98
CA LYS A 19 -0.92 19.02 8.59
C LYS A 19 -2.18 18.22 8.23
N GLU A 20 -3.33 18.65 8.73
CA GLU A 20 -4.61 17.98 8.48
C GLU A 20 -4.93 17.83 6.99
N LYS A 21 -4.57 18.85 6.19
CA LYS A 21 -4.75 18.82 4.74
C LYS A 21 -4.06 17.66 4.01
N TRP A 22 -3.09 16.99 4.65
CA TRP A 22 -2.44 15.80 4.04
C TRP A 22 -3.36 14.59 3.94
N PHE A 23 -4.51 14.64 4.62
CA PHE A 23 -5.51 13.58 4.66
C PHE A 23 -6.79 13.96 3.91
N SER A 24 -6.77 15.06 3.15
CA SER A 24 -7.97 15.59 2.48
C SER A 24 -8.45 14.70 1.32
N ASP A 25 -7.55 13.99 0.68
CA ASP A 25 -7.84 13.07 -0.43
C ASP A 25 -8.40 11.71 0.03
N GLU A 26 -8.35 11.44 1.35
CA GLU A 26 -9.04 10.31 1.96
C GLU A 26 -10.55 10.57 2.14
N GLN A 27 -11.03 11.76 1.80
CA GLN A 27 -12.41 12.22 2.04
C GLN A 27 -13.19 12.45 0.75
N PRO A 28 -14.54 12.35 0.87
CA PRO A 28 -15.33 11.91 2.01
C PRO A 28 -15.28 10.40 2.21
N VAL A 29 -15.56 9.95 3.44
CA VAL A 29 -15.93 8.55 3.67
C VAL A 29 -17.22 8.27 2.90
N HIS A 30 -17.23 7.24 2.08
CA HIS A 30 -18.37 6.91 1.24
C HIS A 30 -18.57 5.39 1.16
N LYS A 31 -19.78 4.99 0.77
CA LYS A 31 -20.11 3.58 0.58
C LYS A 31 -19.64 3.11 -0.80
N VAL A 32 -19.05 1.93 -0.81
CA VAL A 32 -18.65 1.22 -2.03
C VAL A 32 -19.18 -0.20 -1.95
N LYS A 33 -19.74 -0.69 -3.06
CA LYS A 33 -20.14 -2.07 -3.25
C LYS A 33 -19.20 -2.71 -4.27
N LEU A 34 -18.56 -3.80 -3.89
CA LEU A 34 -17.67 -4.55 -4.76
C LEU A 34 -18.27 -5.92 -5.03
N ASP A 35 -18.14 -6.38 -6.26
CA ASP A 35 -18.36 -7.78 -6.61
C ASP A 35 -17.29 -8.68 -5.99
N GLY A 36 -17.44 -9.99 -6.09
CA GLY A 36 -16.41 -10.92 -5.63
C GLY A 36 -15.14 -10.81 -6.47
N TYR A 37 -14.00 -10.79 -5.83
CA TYR A 37 -12.67 -10.78 -6.46
C TYR A 37 -11.71 -11.63 -5.63
N HIS A 38 -10.62 -12.02 -6.24
CA HIS A 38 -9.49 -12.64 -5.56
C HIS A 38 -8.31 -11.67 -5.55
N LEU A 39 -7.53 -11.68 -4.48
CA LEU A 39 -6.31 -10.89 -4.35
C LEU A 39 -5.18 -11.82 -3.95
N ASP A 40 -3.98 -11.62 -4.48
CA ASP A 40 -2.81 -12.37 -4.07
C ASP A 40 -2.56 -12.21 -2.57
N ILE A 41 -2.22 -13.30 -1.93
CA ILE A 41 -2.02 -13.35 -0.47
C ILE A 41 -0.83 -12.50 -0.05
N TYR A 42 0.21 -12.47 -0.88
CA TYR A 42 1.46 -11.74 -0.68
C TYR A 42 1.68 -10.69 -1.78
N GLU A 43 2.58 -9.76 -1.54
CA GLU A 43 3.23 -8.98 -2.60
C GLU A 43 3.96 -9.92 -3.55
N ILE A 44 4.08 -9.57 -4.84
CA ILE A 44 4.86 -10.36 -5.80
C ILE A 44 6.33 -10.34 -5.40
N THR A 45 6.92 -11.53 -5.28
CA THR A 45 8.32 -11.69 -4.91
C THR A 45 9.27 -11.44 -6.10
N GLN A 46 10.53 -11.16 -5.78
CA GLN A 46 11.60 -11.01 -6.77
C GLN A 46 11.78 -12.28 -7.61
N ASP A 47 11.67 -13.45 -6.98
CA ASP A 47 11.80 -14.74 -7.67
C ASP A 47 10.65 -14.98 -8.66
N GLU A 48 9.41 -14.73 -8.25
CA GLU A 48 8.24 -14.83 -9.13
C GLU A 48 8.33 -13.85 -10.31
N PHE A 49 8.70 -12.59 -10.03
CA PHE A 49 8.84 -11.58 -11.08
C PHE A 49 9.94 -11.94 -12.07
N LYS A 50 11.11 -12.33 -11.56
CA LYS A 50 12.26 -12.76 -12.38
C LYS A 50 11.93 -14.00 -13.24
N HIS A 51 11.20 -14.96 -12.66
CA HIS A 51 10.80 -16.15 -13.39
C HIS A 51 9.87 -15.82 -14.58
N ALA A 52 8.91 -14.93 -14.37
CA ALA A 52 7.92 -14.56 -15.39
C ALA A 52 8.48 -13.57 -16.45
N ILE A 53 9.34 -12.63 -16.04
CA ILE A 53 9.80 -11.50 -16.89
C ILE A 53 11.24 -11.67 -17.36
N GLY A 54 12.01 -12.56 -16.74
CA GLY A 54 13.41 -12.84 -17.09
C GLY A 54 14.44 -11.89 -16.48
N LYS A 55 14.02 -10.88 -15.70
CA LYS A 55 14.91 -9.93 -15.02
C LYS A 55 14.31 -9.49 -13.70
N ASP A 56 15.17 -9.06 -12.79
CA ASP A 56 14.79 -8.47 -11.50
C ASP A 56 15.31 -7.02 -11.46
N PRO A 57 14.43 -6.01 -11.33
CA PRO A 57 14.82 -4.60 -11.28
C PRO A 57 15.12 -4.11 -9.86
N SER A 58 14.93 -4.95 -8.84
CA SER A 58 14.95 -4.58 -7.44
C SER A 58 16.32 -4.07 -7.00
N GLU A 59 16.33 -3.10 -6.08
CA GLU A 59 17.52 -2.57 -5.43
C GLU A 59 18.03 -3.54 -4.35
N PHE A 60 17.12 -4.08 -3.55
CA PHE A 60 17.45 -5.07 -2.53
C PHE A 60 17.42 -6.48 -3.12
N SER A 61 18.23 -7.40 -2.62
CA SER A 61 18.35 -8.74 -3.19
C SER A 61 17.92 -9.83 -2.22
N GLY A 62 16.94 -10.65 -2.63
CA GLY A 62 16.49 -11.83 -1.88
C GLY A 62 15.25 -12.45 -2.52
N SER A 63 15.29 -13.77 -2.79
CA SER A 63 14.23 -14.47 -3.52
C SER A 63 12.82 -14.30 -2.95
N HIS A 64 12.72 -14.17 -1.63
CA HIS A 64 11.46 -13.97 -0.91
C HIS A 64 11.16 -12.51 -0.55
N LEU A 65 12.02 -11.56 -0.95
CA LEU A 65 11.70 -10.14 -0.82
C LEU A 65 10.64 -9.76 -1.86
N PRO A 66 9.81 -8.73 -1.59
CA PRO A 66 8.92 -8.20 -2.61
C PRO A 66 9.74 -7.62 -3.76
N VAL A 67 9.27 -7.77 -4.99
CA VAL A 67 9.84 -7.03 -6.11
C VAL A 67 9.54 -5.56 -5.92
N GLU A 68 10.56 -4.72 -6.07
CA GLU A 68 10.41 -3.26 -6.03
C GLU A 68 11.15 -2.61 -7.21
N ASN A 69 11.16 -1.30 -7.28
CA ASN A 69 11.78 -0.57 -8.39
C ASN A 69 11.13 -0.86 -9.75
N VAL A 70 9.87 -1.28 -9.72
CA VAL A 70 9.02 -1.57 -10.87
C VAL A 70 8.13 -0.38 -11.23
N THR A 71 7.98 -0.09 -12.51
CA THR A 71 7.01 0.86 -13.00
C THR A 71 5.59 0.29 -12.93
N TRP A 72 4.57 1.15 -12.91
CA TRP A 72 3.17 0.72 -13.00
C TRP A 72 2.90 -0.13 -14.26
N PHE A 73 3.54 0.21 -15.38
CA PHE A 73 3.38 -0.55 -16.62
C PHE A 73 3.97 -1.97 -16.53
N GLU A 74 5.10 -2.13 -15.86
CA GLU A 74 5.70 -3.44 -15.65
C GLU A 74 4.86 -4.28 -14.68
N ALA A 75 4.37 -3.68 -13.59
CA ALA A 75 3.47 -4.34 -12.65
C ALA A 75 2.18 -4.82 -13.36
N LYS A 76 1.54 -3.94 -14.14
CA LYS A 76 0.37 -4.27 -14.94
C LYS A 76 0.65 -5.41 -15.91
N LYS A 77 1.75 -5.30 -16.68
CA LYS A 77 2.15 -6.32 -17.65
C LYS A 77 2.43 -7.67 -17.01
N TYR A 78 3.05 -7.67 -15.82
CA TYR A 78 3.28 -8.90 -15.07
C TYR A 78 1.95 -9.58 -14.72
N CYS A 79 1.00 -8.85 -14.09
CA CYS A 79 -0.29 -9.43 -13.73
C CYS A 79 -1.02 -9.97 -14.97
N GLU A 80 -1.03 -9.23 -16.08
CA GLU A 80 -1.64 -9.68 -17.34
C GLU A 80 -0.95 -10.94 -17.91
N HIS A 81 0.37 -11.05 -17.78
CA HIS A 81 1.14 -12.21 -18.25
C HIS A 81 0.72 -13.50 -17.52
N ILE A 82 0.39 -13.41 -16.24
CA ILE A 82 -0.07 -14.54 -15.44
C ILE A 82 -1.61 -14.70 -15.41
N GLY A 83 -2.33 -14.01 -16.32
CA GLY A 83 -3.79 -14.11 -16.44
C GLY A 83 -4.56 -13.35 -15.35
N LYS A 84 -3.93 -12.38 -14.70
CA LYS A 84 -4.50 -11.54 -13.64
C LYS A 84 -4.47 -10.05 -14.04
N ARG A 85 -4.83 -9.18 -13.12
CA ARG A 85 -4.80 -7.72 -13.26
C ARG A 85 -4.28 -7.05 -12.00
N LEU A 86 -3.94 -5.77 -12.05
CA LEU A 86 -3.78 -4.99 -10.83
C LEU A 86 -5.15 -4.83 -10.14
N PRO A 87 -5.22 -4.83 -8.80
CA PRO A 87 -6.44 -4.51 -8.09
C PRO A 87 -6.85 -3.04 -8.34
N THR A 88 -8.15 -2.75 -8.24
CA THR A 88 -8.59 -1.37 -8.09
C THR A 88 -8.24 -0.84 -6.71
N GLU A 89 -8.18 0.48 -6.56
CA GLU A 89 -7.95 1.12 -5.27
C GLU A 89 -9.00 0.70 -4.24
N ALA A 90 -10.25 0.58 -4.65
CA ALA A 90 -11.35 0.17 -3.77
C ALA A 90 -11.25 -1.29 -3.32
N GLU A 91 -10.86 -2.20 -4.21
CA GLU A 91 -10.60 -3.61 -3.88
C GLU A 91 -9.45 -3.71 -2.89
N TRP A 92 -8.35 -3.02 -3.17
CA TRP A 92 -7.17 -3.00 -2.30
C TRP A 92 -7.53 -2.48 -0.88
N GLU A 93 -8.22 -1.34 -0.79
CA GLU A 93 -8.61 -0.75 0.50
C GLU A 93 -9.55 -1.66 1.28
N ARG A 94 -10.53 -2.27 0.61
CA ARG A 94 -11.44 -3.24 1.23
C ARG A 94 -10.69 -4.44 1.79
N ALA A 95 -9.75 -4.97 1.03
CA ALA A 95 -8.90 -6.08 1.42
C ALA A 95 -8.01 -5.72 2.63
N ALA A 96 -7.40 -4.54 2.62
CA ALA A 96 -6.52 -4.08 3.68
C ALA A 96 -7.25 -3.79 5.00
N ARG A 97 -8.44 -3.17 4.95
CA ARG A 97 -9.24 -2.87 6.17
C ARG A 97 -9.74 -4.11 6.89
N GLY A 98 -9.95 -5.18 6.17
CA GLY A 98 -10.60 -6.35 6.75
C GLY A 98 -12.06 -6.06 7.13
N LYS A 99 -12.52 -6.63 8.25
CA LYS A 99 -13.91 -6.49 8.75
C LYS A 99 -14.10 -5.32 9.73
N ASN A 100 -13.02 -4.64 10.10
CA ASN A 100 -13.01 -3.65 11.17
C ASN A 100 -12.84 -2.22 10.63
N ASN A 101 -13.37 -1.24 11.36
CA ASN A 101 -13.18 0.19 11.08
C ASN A 101 -12.08 0.79 11.95
N PHE A 102 -11.01 0.03 12.23
CA PHE A 102 -9.87 0.53 12.96
C PHE A 102 -8.97 1.39 12.06
N VAL A 103 -8.05 2.11 12.70
CA VAL A 103 -7.03 2.91 12.01
C VAL A 103 -6.10 2.04 11.19
N PHE A 104 -5.67 0.92 11.76
CA PHE A 104 -4.92 -0.16 11.12
C PHE A 104 -5.78 -1.42 11.13
N TRP A 105 -5.48 -2.41 10.34
CA TRP A 105 -6.26 -3.65 10.34
C TRP A 105 -6.24 -4.38 11.70
N TRP A 106 -5.22 -4.15 12.54
CA TRP A 106 -5.05 -4.75 13.88
C TRP A 106 -5.57 -3.89 15.04
N GLY A 107 -5.93 -2.62 14.82
CA GLY A 107 -6.38 -1.73 15.88
C GLY A 107 -6.05 -0.26 15.66
N ASN A 108 -5.95 0.52 16.73
CA ASN A 108 -5.83 1.97 16.66
C ASN A 108 -4.43 2.50 17.07
N LYS A 109 -3.47 1.63 17.29
CA LYS A 109 -2.09 1.99 17.66
C LYS A 109 -1.11 1.37 16.68
N ALA A 110 -0.03 2.08 16.37
CA ALA A 110 1.08 1.50 15.64
C ALA A 110 1.72 0.36 16.44
N ASP A 111 2.12 -0.68 15.75
CA ASP A 111 2.69 -1.90 16.32
C ASP A 111 3.70 -2.47 15.31
N SER A 112 4.98 -2.47 15.68
CA SER A 112 6.08 -2.97 14.85
C SER A 112 6.07 -4.49 14.67
N GLY A 113 5.34 -5.23 15.51
CA GLY A 113 5.09 -6.66 15.32
C GLY A 113 3.99 -6.96 14.28
N LYS A 114 3.47 -5.95 13.57
CA LYS A 114 2.34 -6.09 12.64
C LYS A 114 2.63 -5.60 11.22
N ALA A 115 3.69 -4.83 11.02
CA ALA A 115 4.02 -4.23 9.74
C ALA A 115 5.46 -3.71 9.71
N ASN A 116 6.08 -3.72 8.54
CA ASN A 116 7.38 -3.11 8.29
C ASN A 116 7.19 -1.63 7.89
N PHE A 117 7.70 -0.72 8.70
CA PHE A 117 7.67 0.73 8.48
C PHE A 117 8.92 1.41 9.09
N CYS A 118 9.14 2.69 8.83
CA CYS A 118 10.35 3.39 9.28
C CYS A 118 10.41 3.54 10.81
N ASP A 119 11.02 2.59 11.47
CA ASP A 119 11.20 2.44 12.92
C ASP A 119 12.68 2.59 13.36
N ALA A 120 13.10 1.94 14.44
CA ALA A 120 14.47 2.04 14.97
C ALA A 120 15.55 1.62 13.97
N GLN A 121 15.28 0.61 13.13
CA GLN A 121 16.22 0.08 12.14
C GLN A 121 16.31 0.96 10.88
N CYS A 122 15.29 1.77 10.61
CA CYS A 122 15.27 2.64 9.46
C CYS A 122 16.34 3.73 9.54
N GLU A 123 17.11 3.92 8.47
CA GLU A 123 18.20 4.89 8.43
C GLU A 123 17.77 6.34 8.21
N LYS A 124 16.46 6.59 8.06
CA LYS A 124 15.94 7.93 7.82
C LYS A 124 15.86 8.74 9.11
N ARG A 125 16.12 10.05 9.00
CA ARG A 125 16.06 10.97 10.14
C ARG A 125 14.69 11.09 10.82
N TRP A 126 13.64 10.64 10.15
CA TRP A 126 12.26 10.67 10.65
C TRP A 126 11.79 9.35 11.25
N LYS A 127 12.69 8.43 11.51
CA LYS A 127 12.38 7.13 12.10
C LYS A 127 11.67 7.22 13.47
N VAL A 128 10.87 6.22 13.77
CA VAL A 128 10.17 6.06 15.05
C VAL A 128 10.99 5.14 15.95
N SER A 129 11.97 5.69 16.65
CA SER A 129 12.97 4.94 17.42
C SER A 129 12.43 4.13 18.61
N GLN A 130 11.15 4.30 18.98
CA GLN A 130 10.49 3.54 20.05
C GLN A 130 9.88 2.22 19.58
N LEU A 131 9.88 1.99 18.29
CA LEU A 131 9.38 0.77 17.63
C LEU A 131 10.53 0.08 16.92
N ASP A 132 10.48 -1.24 16.78
CA ASP A 132 11.51 -2.04 16.12
C ASP A 132 10.82 -3.26 15.46
N ASP A 133 10.79 -3.30 14.14
CA ASP A 133 10.23 -4.41 13.36
C ASP A 133 11.32 -5.41 12.90
N GLY A 134 12.58 -5.06 13.13
CA GLY A 134 13.74 -5.90 12.81
C GLY A 134 14.30 -5.71 11.41
N PHE A 135 13.76 -4.80 10.58
CA PHE A 135 14.17 -4.61 9.19
C PHE A 135 14.54 -3.16 8.90
N SER A 136 15.70 -2.95 8.25
CA SER A 136 16.13 -1.61 7.81
C SER A 136 15.50 -1.19 6.48
N TYR A 137 15.10 -2.16 5.67
CA TYR A 137 14.53 -2.02 4.33
C TYR A 137 13.37 -3.01 4.17
N THR A 138 13.19 -3.60 2.98
CA THR A 138 12.14 -4.60 2.74
C THR A 138 12.36 -5.87 3.58
N ALA A 139 11.26 -6.43 4.06
CA ALA A 139 11.21 -7.75 4.72
C ALA A 139 10.79 -8.84 3.74
N PRO A 140 11.16 -10.11 3.93
CA PRO A 140 10.56 -11.21 3.20
C PRO A 140 9.04 -11.18 3.33
N VAL A 141 8.32 -11.40 2.22
CA VAL A 141 6.86 -11.38 2.23
C VAL A 141 6.32 -12.37 3.26
N GLY A 142 5.27 -11.98 3.99
CA GLY A 142 4.69 -12.82 5.05
C GLY A 142 5.46 -12.81 6.38
N SER A 143 6.43 -11.91 6.57
CA SER A 143 7.17 -11.79 7.84
C SER A 143 6.28 -11.33 9.00
N PHE A 144 5.16 -10.69 8.73
CA PHE A 144 4.21 -10.19 9.72
C PHE A 144 2.90 -10.97 9.68
N PRO A 145 2.10 -10.95 10.78
CA PRO A 145 0.82 -11.65 10.79
C PRO A 145 -0.15 -11.16 9.70
N PRO A 146 -0.96 -12.05 9.12
CA PRO A 146 -1.97 -11.67 8.15
C PRO A 146 -3.13 -10.91 8.80
N ASN A 147 -3.86 -10.16 7.99
CA ASN A 147 -5.10 -9.54 8.40
C ASN A 147 -6.26 -10.57 8.49
N ASN A 148 -7.47 -10.11 8.82
CA ASN A 148 -8.65 -10.97 9.01
C ASN A 148 -9.15 -11.67 7.73
N TYR A 149 -8.56 -11.39 6.57
CA TYR A 149 -8.82 -12.09 5.30
C TYR A 149 -7.68 -13.04 4.92
N GLY A 150 -6.66 -13.19 5.77
CA GLY A 150 -5.49 -14.03 5.49
C GLY A 150 -4.48 -13.37 4.54
N LEU A 151 -4.57 -12.05 4.34
CA LEU A 151 -3.67 -11.29 3.48
C LEU A 151 -2.51 -10.73 4.30
N PHE A 152 -1.29 -10.93 3.82
CA PHE A 152 -0.06 -10.47 4.44
C PHE A 152 0.38 -9.12 3.85
N ASP A 153 1.13 -8.38 4.64
CA ASP A 153 1.82 -7.14 4.24
C ASP A 153 0.91 -6.06 3.63
N MET A 154 -0.40 -6.07 4.03
CA MET A 154 -1.37 -5.03 3.64
C MET A 154 -1.12 -3.69 4.36
N ALA A 155 0.01 -3.58 5.04
CA ALA A 155 0.48 -2.38 5.73
C ALA A 155 2.00 -2.42 5.78
N GLY A 156 2.69 -1.46 5.17
CA GLY A 156 4.15 -1.39 5.15
C GLY A 156 4.79 -2.30 4.10
N ASN A 157 6.02 -2.65 4.29
CA ASN A 157 6.93 -3.35 3.38
C ASN A 157 7.17 -2.57 2.10
N VAL A 158 6.37 -2.74 1.05
CA VAL A 158 6.40 -1.87 -0.13
C VAL A 158 5.03 -1.25 -0.39
N TYR A 159 5.00 -0.03 -0.90
CA TYR A 159 3.79 0.50 -1.53
C TYR A 159 3.38 -0.40 -2.69
N GLU A 160 2.08 -0.52 -2.91
CA GLU A 160 1.55 -1.34 -3.98
C GLU A 160 0.86 -0.51 -5.05
N TRP A 161 1.30 -0.66 -6.31
CA TRP A 161 0.59 -0.11 -7.45
C TRP A 161 -0.81 -0.70 -7.56
N VAL A 162 -1.81 0.16 -7.76
CA VAL A 162 -3.17 -0.24 -8.13
C VAL A 162 -3.54 0.28 -9.51
N SER A 163 -4.68 -0.16 -10.07
CA SER A 163 -5.06 0.17 -11.45
C SER A 163 -5.42 1.63 -11.66
N ASP A 164 -5.88 2.30 -10.62
CA ASP A 164 -6.55 3.60 -10.67
C ASP A 164 -5.61 4.76 -10.97
N TRP A 165 -6.12 5.74 -11.74
CA TRP A 165 -5.53 7.06 -11.79
C TRP A 165 -5.84 7.82 -10.51
N HIS A 166 -4.88 8.61 -10.03
CA HIS A 166 -5.08 9.45 -8.85
C HIS A 166 -5.82 10.74 -9.18
N ASP A 167 -6.83 11.06 -8.37
CA ASP A 167 -7.52 12.36 -8.30
C ASP A 167 -7.93 12.61 -6.85
N GLU A 168 -7.53 13.76 -6.31
CA GLU A 168 -7.83 14.15 -4.91
C GLU A 168 -9.35 14.30 -4.65
N GLY A 169 -10.11 14.62 -5.68
CA GLY A 169 -11.55 14.85 -5.59
C GLY A 169 -12.41 13.63 -5.92
N TYR A 170 -11.82 12.53 -6.37
CA TYR A 170 -12.55 11.38 -6.89
C TYR A 170 -13.60 10.82 -5.93
N TYR A 171 -13.28 10.73 -4.64
CA TYR A 171 -14.19 10.15 -3.64
C TYR A 171 -15.53 10.89 -3.51
N ARG A 172 -15.60 12.18 -3.88
CA ARG A 172 -16.84 12.97 -3.87
C ARG A 172 -17.83 12.53 -4.94
N ASN A 173 -17.32 11.94 -6.03
CA ASN A 173 -18.10 11.56 -7.20
C ASN A 173 -17.89 10.07 -7.56
N SER A 174 -17.32 9.29 -6.65
CA SER A 174 -17.08 7.87 -6.86
C SER A 174 -18.39 7.14 -7.06
N PRO A 175 -18.54 6.28 -8.08
CA PRO A 175 -19.72 5.43 -8.22
C PRO A 175 -19.82 4.48 -7.02
N LEU A 176 -21.07 4.10 -6.70
CA LEU A 176 -21.33 3.15 -5.63
C LEU A 176 -20.77 1.76 -5.94
N GLU A 177 -20.90 1.30 -7.18
CA GLU A 177 -20.59 -0.06 -7.60
C GLU A 177 -19.25 -0.11 -8.35
N ASN A 178 -18.35 -0.97 -7.89
CA ASN A 178 -17.07 -1.30 -8.53
C ASN A 178 -16.29 -0.08 -9.07
N PRO A 179 -16.00 0.95 -8.26
CA PRO A 179 -15.29 2.13 -8.75
C PRO A 179 -13.90 1.75 -9.29
N GLN A 180 -13.55 2.32 -10.46
CA GLN A 180 -12.33 2.05 -11.22
C GLN A 180 -11.36 3.25 -11.24
N GLY A 181 -11.62 4.26 -10.40
CA GLY A 181 -10.90 5.53 -10.47
C GLY A 181 -11.31 6.39 -11.68
N PRO A 182 -10.67 7.55 -11.85
CA PRO A 182 -10.86 8.39 -13.03
C PRO A 182 -10.45 7.67 -14.32
N LYS A 183 -11.09 8.01 -15.45
CA LYS A 183 -10.79 7.42 -16.78
C LYS A 183 -9.37 7.75 -17.26
N SER A 184 -8.80 8.87 -16.81
CA SER A 184 -7.45 9.31 -17.16
C SER A 184 -6.86 10.15 -16.05
N GLY A 185 -5.54 10.29 -16.03
CA GLY A 185 -4.81 11.08 -15.04
C GLY A 185 -3.35 11.23 -15.42
N ARG A 186 -2.58 11.85 -14.53
CA ARG A 186 -1.13 12.03 -14.70
C ARG A 186 -0.32 11.08 -13.80
N LYS A 187 -0.94 10.59 -12.74
CA LYS A 187 -0.31 9.77 -11.72
C LYS A 187 -1.19 8.57 -11.37
N LYS A 188 -0.59 7.49 -11.00
CA LYS A 188 -1.25 6.26 -10.53
C LYS A 188 -1.24 6.21 -9.02
N VAL A 189 -2.29 5.64 -8.45
CA VAL A 189 -2.42 5.42 -7.01
C VAL A 189 -1.49 4.30 -6.56
N MET A 190 -0.90 4.50 -5.37
CA MET A 190 -0.17 3.49 -4.61
C MET A 190 -0.77 3.42 -3.22
N ARG A 191 -0.80 2.23 -2.63
CA ARG A 191 -1.46 1.94 -1.35
C ARG A 191 -0.53 1.18 -0.41
N GLY A 192 -0.86 1.17 0.89
CA GLY A 192 -0.24 0.32 1.91
C GLY A 192 0.87 0.96 2.71
N GLY A 193 1.52 1.99 2.20
CA GLY A 193 2.76 2.47 2.79
C GLY A 193 3.93 1.51 2.54
N SER A 194 5.08 1.80 3.11
CA SER A 194 6.28 0.99 2.92
C SER A 194 7.26 1.13 4.10
N TRP A 195 8.37 0.39 4.06
CA TRP A 195 9.47 0.43 5.03
C TRP A 195 10.01 1.85 5.31
N ILE A 196 9.81 2.79 4.39
CA ILE A 196 10.31 4.18 4.53
C ILE A 196 9.32 5.13 5.22
N ASN A 197 8.07 4.70 5.46
CA ASN A 197 7.00 5.57 5.94
C ASN A 197 6.88 5.61 7.46
N TYR A 198 6.38 6.75 7.98
CA TYR A 198 5.80 6.77 9.32
C TYR A 198 4.63 5.77 9.45
N PRO A 199 4.30 5.33 10.68
CA PRO A 199 3.11 4.50 10.91
C PRO A 199 1.82 5.06 10.32
N THR A 200 1.70 6.37 10.17
CA THR A 200 0.53 7.00 9.52
C THR A 200 0.38 6.65 8.06
N GLY A 201 1.46 6.42 7.33
CA GLY A 201 1.45 6.06 5.92
C GLY A 201 1.09 4.60 5.65
N VAL A 202 1.12 3.73 6.69
CA VAL A 202 0.74 2.32 6.53
C VAL A 202 -0.72 2.04 6.92
N ARG A 203 -1.54 3.08 7.06
CA ARG A 203 -2.99 2.94 7.29
C ARG A 203 -3.70 2.49 6.00
N PRO A 204 -4.70 1.61 6.08
CA PRO A 204 -5.49 1.22 4.91
C PRO A 204 -6.17 2.40 4.18
N ALA A 205 -6.38 3.52 4.85
CA ALA A 205 -6.98 4.71 4.26
C ALA A 205 -5.98 5.62 3.54
N ASP A 206 -4.68 5.50 3.88
CA ASP A 206 -3.65 6.36 3.31
C ASP A 206 -3.58 6.19 1.79
N ARG A 207 -3.52 7.32 1.10
CA ARG A 207 -3.44 7.38 -0.36
C ARG A 207 -2.17 8.11 -0.76
N THR A 208 -1.48 7.55 -1.72
CA THR A 208 -0.35 8.26 -2.33
C THR A 208 -0.32 8.00 -3.84
N ASP A 209 0.47 8.74 -4.55
CA ASP A 209 0.52 8.68 -6.00
C ASP A 209 1.93 8.90 -6.55
N SER A 210 2.17 8.36 -7.75
CA SER A 210 3.36 8.68 -8.51
C SER A 210 3.12 8.59 -10.02
N LYS A 211 4.06 9.13 -10.81
CA LYS A 211 4.04 8.96 -12.26
C LYS A 211 4.14 7.47 -12.61
N PRO A 212 3.39 6.98 -13.62
CA PRO A 212 3.35 5.53 -13.92
C PRO A 212 4.68 4.95 -14.40
N ASN A 213 5.64 5.78 -14.80
CA ASN A 213 6.99 5.38 -15.17
C ASN A 213 8.04 5.57 -14.08
N ALA A 214 7.63 5.99 -12.88
CA ALA A 214 8.55 6.11 -11.74
C ALA A 214 9.03 4.74 -11.28
N ARG A 215 10.28 4.72 -10.79
CA ARG A 215 10.92 3.55 -10.14
C ARG A 215 11.35 3.97 -8.75
N MET A 216 11.03 3.18 -7.78
CA MET A 216 11.33 3.47 -6.37
C MET A 216 11.57 2.15 -5.64
N ASP A 217 12.61 2.10 -4.82
CA ASP A 217 13.04 0.96 -4.00
C ASP A 217 12.09 0.59 -2.85
N PHE A 218 10.96 1.28 -2.79
CA PHE A 218 9.89 1.08 -1.81
C PHE A 218 8.52 0.87 -2.46
N VAL A 219 8.46 0.55 -3.76
CA VAL A 219 7.20 0.34 -4.50
C VAL A 219 7.23 -0.95 -5.30
N GLY A 220 6.32 -1.83 -4.96
CA GLY A 220 6.03 -3.09 -5.61
C GLY A 220 4.55 -3.20 -6.00
N PHE A 221 3.98 -4.40 -5.93
CA PHE A 221 2.57 -4.65 -6.25
C PHE A 221 2.14 -6.07 -5.87
N ARG A 222 0.83 -6.30 -5.87
CA ARG A 222 0.20 -7.63 -5.93
C ARG A 222 -0.86 -7.64 -7.00
N CYS A 223 -1.29 -8.83 -7.45
CA CYS A 223 -2.31 -8.97 -8.49
C CYS A 223 -3.67 -9.38 -7.93
N ALA A 224 -4.71 -9.14 -8.73
CA ALA A 224 -6.09 -9.54 -8.50
C ALA A 224 -6.65 -10.34 -9.68
N LEU A 225 -7.69 -11.12 -9.44
CA LEU A 225 -8.47 -11.85 -10.45
C LEU A 225 -9.94 -11.47 -10.35
#